data_36c215c8735b5509976aef954dd15d96
#
_entry.id   36c215c8735b5509976aef954dd15d96
#
_cell.length_a   1.000
_cell.length_b   1.000
_cell.length_c   1.000
_cell.angle_alpha   90.00
_cell.angle_beta   90.00
_cell.angle_gamma   90.00
#
_symmetry.space_group_name_H-M   'P 1'
#
loop_
_entity.id
_entity.type
_entity.pdbx_description
1 polymer ?
#
loop_
_entity_poly.entity_id
_entity_poly.type
_entity_poly.pdbx_seq_one_letter_code
_entity_poly.pdbx_strand_id
1 'polypeptide(L)'
;MAAITENLSNLKVSGDEEKEKIKMHPYGINVIGVKQVPKSKVSTLPKAEERDVNTLLEKYKDSIEELKIKCKDVLSLNGNDPGIDLIYDDLFLLRYILSKKNNLKKAEEAIRICCKWRADPEVREQMLKPVADNTWTEAPVYKSFCKHMVFGVLGSQVDGGILFYLRDGLGEPNAVFESLSRDDFLKIGFQSREYVYRWCDTETRRLGRFVKAMFIIDMNKVKLSQMPDSRVQKCYAELGEFSENNNPQMVDKYLIVNAPSFIPWFIKIIGPLFPRSMMEKFDIFPSTPNLGESEFGKTWINLEYLPDYLGGTFPTKDLPKELSGELVQRGDGDLNKITVGRRSRKYCEVMTPTKGKVDYKFALVSKGVYLTAMFHKNPKEVNKEQESPDQIVIQEKLKISAENGVYSGVWEVPESGILIVELSNAHSRFTGKTVKWNLDFI
;
A
#
# COMPACT_ATOMS: atom_id res chain seq x y z
N MET A 1 18.16 18.27 9.08
CA MET A 1 18.01 17.44 10.29
C MET A 1 18.29 18.16 11.61
N ALA A 2 19.13 19.18 11.67
CA ALA A 2 19.43 19.91 12.93
C ALA A 2 18.31 20.84 13.44
N ALA A 3 17.45 21.36 12.60
CA ALA A 3 16.42 22.35 12.98
C ALA A 3 15.12 21.80 13.59
N ILE A 4 14.89 20.48 13.48
CA ILE A 4 13.69 19.84 14.06
C ILE A 4 13.94 19.32 15.48
N THR A 5 15.21 19.13 15.85
CA THR A 5 15.60 18.57 17.15
C THR A 5 15.57 19.63 18.27
N GLU A 6 15.60 20.91 17.97
CA GLU A 6 15.72 21.99 18.95
C GLU A 6 14.40 22.47 19.58
N ASN A 7 13.25 22.23 18.94
CA ASN A 7 11.94 22.72 19.44
C ASN A 7 11.21 21.80 20.40
N LEU A 8 11.73 20.61 20.72
CA LEU A 8 11.08 19.66 21.64
C LEU A 8 11.73 19.55 23.02
N SER A 9 12.75 20.35 23.32
CA SER A 9 13.47 20.28 24.60
C SER A 9 12.82 21.05 25.76
N ASN A 10 11.72 21.76 25.57
CA ASN A 10 11.18 22.72 26.54
C ASN A 10 9.88 22.33 27.26
N LEU A 11 9.50 21.06 27.28
CA LEU A 11 8.41 20.59 28.14
C LEU A 11 8.96 20.11 29.48
N LYS A 12 9.05 21.02 30.46
CA LYS A 12 9.37 20.69 31.87
C LYS A 12 8.15 20.02 32.53
N VAL A 13 8.33 18.77 32.96
CA VAL A 13 7.44 18.08 33.94
C VAL A 13 8.27 17.76 35.17
N SER A 14 7.84 18.23 36.34
CA SER A 14 8.47 18.04 37.64
C SER A 14 8.08 16.71 38.28
N GLY A 15 9.04 15.98 38.84
CA GLY A 15 8.88 14.76 39.66
C GLY A 15 10.02 13.78 39.48
N ASP A 16 10.79 13.54 40.55
CA ASP A 16 11.99 12.71 40.61
C ASP A 16 11.68 11.22 40.54
N GLU A 17 11.82 10.65 39.37
CA GLU A 17 12.24 9.28 39.07
C GLU A 17 13.07 9.42 37.79
N GLU A 18 14.16 8.67 37.62
CA GLU A 18 14.98 8.71 36.40
C GLU A 18 14.10 8.49 35.17
N LYS A 19 13.61 9.57 34.61
CA LYS A 19 12.73 9.56 33.43
C LYS A 19 13.60 9.20 32.24
N GLU A 20 13.53 7.92 31.86
CA GLU A 20 13.96 7.50 30.54
C GLU A 20 13.33 8.46 29.52
N LYS A 21 14.15 9.31 28.87
CA LYS A 21 13.65 10.30 27.91
C LYS A 21 12.83 9.57 26.87
N ILE A 22 11.53 9.85 26.82
CA ILE A 22 10.60 9.25 25.85
C ILE A 22 11.13 9.61 24.46
N LYS A 23 11.73 8.63 23.79
CA LYS A 23 12.22 8.78 22.42
C LYS A 23 11.07 8.51 21.46
N MET A 24 10.91 9.41 20.49
CA MET A 24 9.99 9.19 19.37
C MET A 24 10.50 8.04 18.51
N HIS A 25 9.59 7.26 17.94
CA HIS A 25 9.96 6.19 17.04
C HIS A 25 10.58 6.79 15.77
N PRO A 26 11.73 6.31 15.29
CA PRO A 26 12.44 6.91 14.15
C PRO A 26 11.63 6.88 12.84
N TYR A 27 10.67 5.98 12.74
CA TYR A 27 9.72 5.87 11.61
C TYR A 27 8.33 6.43 11.92
N GLY A 28 8.20 7.33 12.90
CA GLY A 28 6.92 7.97 13.22
C GLY A 28 6.48 8.92 12.11
N ILE A 29 5.75 8.40 11.10
CA ILE A 29 5.12 9.21 10.08
C ILE A 29 3.68 9.52 10.47
N ASN A 30 3.32 10.81 10.44
CA ASN A 30 1.98 11.38 10.34
C ASN A 30 0.94 10.99 11.38
N VAL A 31 1.34 10.41 12.51
CA VAL A 31 0.38 10.10 13.54
C VAL A 31 1.00 10.43 14.89
N ILE A 32 0.25 11.18 15.68
CA ILE A 32 0.34 11.32 17.12
C ILE A 32 1.64 10.68 17.66
N GLY A 33 2.57 11.50 18.07
CA GLY A 33 3.90 11.10 18.52
C GLY A 33 3.98 9.72 19.18
N VAL A 34 4.36 8.72 18.39
CA VAL A 34 4.42 7.34 18.87
C VAL A 34 5.63 7.19 19.79
N LYS A 35 5.35 6.92 21.05
CA LYS A 35 6.37 6.70 22.06
C LYS A 35 6.98 5.32 21.94
N GLN A 36 8.28 5.20 22.07
CA GLN A 36 8.92 3.89 22.19
C GLN A 36 8.51 3.22 23.50
N VAL A 37 8.15 1.95 23.43
CA VAL A 37 7.76 1.16 24.61
C VAL A 37 9.02 0.82 25.44
N PRO A 38 9.03 1.07 26.75
CA PRO A 38 10.14 0.70 27.63
C PRO A 38 10.40 -0.81 27.66
N LYS A 39 11.66 -1.23 27.67
CA LYS A 39 12.04 -2.67 27.76
C LYS A 39 11.44 -3.36 28.97
N SER A 40 11.37 -2.68 30.11
CA SER A 40 10.80 -3.19 31.35
C SER A 40 9.32 -3.59 31.25
N LYS A 41 8.53 -2.93 30.41
CA LYS A 41 7.13 -3.30 30.17
C LYS A 41 6.97 -4.56 29.34
N VAL A 42 7.92 -4.81 28.43
CA VAL A 42 7.82 -5.91 27.46
C VAL A 42 8.14 -7.28 28.08
N SER A 43 9.00 -7.32 29.09
CA SER A 43 9.40 -8.56 29.77
C SER A 43 8.25 -9.26 30.52
N THR A 44 7.20 -8.54 30.87
CA THR A 44 6.02 -9.08 31.60
C THR A 44 4.91 -9.58 30.68
N LEU A 45 5.04 -9.39 29.36
CA LEU A 45 3.98 -9.74 28.41
C LEU A 45 3.88 -11.27 28.21
N PRO A 46 2.68 -11.79 27.93
CA PRO A 46 2.48 -13.19 27.57
C PRO A 46 3.36 -13.63 26.41
N LYS A 47 3.74 -14.91 26.36
CA LYS A 47 4.61 -15.51 25.32
C LYS A 47 6.00 -14.85 25.20
N ALA A 48 6.55 -14.34 26.31
CA ALA A 48 7.86 -13.70 26.31
C ALA A 48 8.95 -14.65 25.77
N GLU A 49 8.98 -15.90 26.23
CA GLU A 49 9.98 -16.90 25.82
C GLU A 49 9.84 -17.32 24.36
N GLU A 50 8.63 -17.50 23.84
CA GLU A 50 8.39 -17.87 22.43
C GLU A 50 8.80 -16.78 21.43
N ARG A 51 9.01 -15.55 21.92
CA ARG A 51 9.40 -14.41 21.09
C ARG A 51 10.80 -13.89 21.43
N ASP A 52 11.47 -14.47 22.41
CA ASP A 52 12.84 -14.06 22.77
C ASP A 52 13.81 -14.36 21.64
N VAL A 53 14.51 -13.31 21.17
CA VAL A 53 15.39 -13.40 20.00
C VAL A 53 16.59 -14.31 20.31
N ASN A 54 17.20 -14.19 21.50
CA ASN A 54 18.39 -14.96 21.84
C ASN A 54 18.07 -16.45 21.95
N THR A 55 16.95 -16.79 22.60
CA THR A 55 16.45 -18.18 22.70
C THR A 55 16.21 -18.78 21.32
N LEU A 56 15.62 -18.01 20.41
CA LEU A 56 15.34 -18.47 19.05
C LEU A 56 16.61 -18.58 18.20
N LEU A 57 17.55 -17.66 18.32
CA LEU A 57 18.85 -17.74 17.63
C LEU A 57 19.62 -18.99 18.04
N GLU A 58 19.69 -19.30 19.33
CA GLU A 58 20.36 -20.52 19.79
C GLU A 58 19.62 -21.77 19.30
N LYS A 59 18.29 -21.80 19.41
CA LYS A 59 17.46 -22.94 18.96
C LYS A 59 17.65 -23.26 17.47
N TYR A 60 17.85 -22.27 16.62
CA TYR A 60 17.94 -22.44 15.16
C TYR A 60 19.36 -22.21 14.62
N LYS A 61 20.38 -22.23 15.46
CA LYS A 61 21.77 -21.95 15.12
C LYS A 61 22.28 -22.72 13.92
N ASP A 62 22.10 -24.05 13.90
CA ASP A 62 22.56 -24.90 12.80
C ASP A 62 21.86 -24.55 11.48
N SER A 63 20.56 -24.26 11.54
CA SER A 63 19.78 -23.84 10.37
C SER A 63 20.24 -22.48 9.83
N ILE A 64 20.63 -21.57 10.71
CA ILE A 64 21.16 -20.25 10.36
C ILE A 64 22.51 -20.41 9.66
N GLU A 65 23.45 -21.22 10.22
CA GLU A 65 24.77 -21.46 9.63
C GLU A 65 24.64 -22.13 8.25
N GLU A 66 23.73 -23.09 8.08
CA GLU A 66 23.47 -23.70 6.78
C GLU A 66 23.00 -22.66 5.76
N LEU A 67 22.08 -21.77 6.13
CA LEU A 67 21.59 -20.71 5.22
C LEU A 67 22.65 -19.65 4.92
N LYS A 68 23.53 -19.30 5.86
CA LYS A 68 24.70 -18.43 5.58
C LYS A 68 25.55 -18.97 4.46
N ILE A 69 25.84 -20.27 4.51
CA ILE A 69 26.66 -20.94 3.48
C ILE A 69 25.92 -20.95 2.14
N LYS A 70 24.66 -21.40 2.14
CA LYS A 70 23.85 -21.53 0.91
C LYS A 70 23.55 -20.21 0.23
N CYS A 71 23.35 -19.15 1.00
CA CYS A 71 22.95 -17.83 0.48
C CYS A 71 24.11 -16.83 0.40
N LYS A 72 25.36 -17.24 0.63
CA LYS A 72 26.55 -16.36 0.67
C LYS A 72 26.62 -15.40 -0.51
N ASP A 73 26.34 -15.89 -1.70
CA ASP A 73 26.36 -15.13 -2.95
C ASP A 73 25.34 -13.97 -2.95
N VAL A 74 24.12 -14.19 -2.49
CA VAL A 74 23.07 -13.16 -2.47
C VAL A 74 23.14 -12.27 -1.24
N LEU A 75 23.61 -12.78 -0.10
CA LEU A 75 23.83 -11.97 1.09
C LEU A 75 24.94 -10.92 0.86
N SER A 76 25.91 -11.20 -0.01
CA SER A 76 26.94 -10.25 -0.41
C SER A 76 26.44 -9.10 -1.32
N LEU A 77 25.22 -9.18 -1.83
CA LEU A 77 24.59 -8.11 -2.62
C LEU A 77 24.10 -6.92 -1.76
N ASN A 78 24.19 -7.02 -0.43
CA ASN A 78 23.85 -5.92 0.47
C ASN A 78 24.75 -4.70 0.18
N GLY A 79 24.11 -3.55 -0.09
CA GLY A 79 24.81 -2.30 -0.37
C GLY A 79 25.50 -1.68 0.86
N ASN A 80 25.23 -2.22 2.07
CA ASN A 80 25.72 -1.71 3.36
C ASN A 80 25.41 -0.23 3.62
N ASP A 81 24.28 0.26 3.06
CA ASP A 81 23.75 1.57 3.38
C ASP A 81 22.77 1.47 4.55
N PRO A 82 23.14 1.90 5.78
CA PRO A 82 22.27 1.75 6.96
C PRO A 82 20.94 2.49 6.85
N GLY A 83 20.84 3.48 5.97
CA GLY A 83 19.61 4.21 5.69
C GLY A 83 18.63 3.40 4.85
N ILE A 84 19.13 2.63 3.87
CA ILE A 84 18.32 1.94 2.87
C ILE A 84 18.30 0.41 3.11
N ASP A 85 19.44 -0.17 3.49
CA ASP A 85 19.57 -1.62 3.61
C ASP A 85 19.04 -2.16 4.94
N LEU A 86 18.58 -3.39 4.91
CA LEU A 86 18.39 -4.20 6.12
C LEU A 86 19.73 -4.81 6.53
N ILE A 87 19.86 -5.14 7.80
CA ILE A 87 21.03 -5.88 8.30
C ILE A 87 20.83 -7.37 7.99
N TYR A 88 21.67 -7.93 7.11
CA TYR A 88 21.62 -9.34 6.70
C TYR A 88 22.42 -10.23 7.68
N ASP A 89 21.96 -10.25 8.92
CA ASP A 89 22.53 -11.01 10.03
C ASP A 89 21.72 -12.28 10.38
N ASP A 90 22.04 -12.88 11.50
CA ASP A 90 21.37 -14.07 12.02
C ASP A 90 19.87 -13.85 12.25
N LEU A 91 19.48 -12.67 12.70
CA LEU A 91 18.07 -12.32 12.89
C LEU A 91 17.32 -12.25 11.56
N PHE A 92 17.95 -11.69 10.52
CA PHE A 92 17.39 -11.69 9.18
C PHE A 92 17.12 -13.11 8.68
N LEU A 93 18.07 -14.02 8.79
CA LEU A 93 17.93 -15.42 8.39
C LEU A 93 16.90 -16.15 9.24
N LEU A 94 16.89 -15.91 10.56
CA LEU A 94 15.94 -16.50 11.49
C LEU A 94 14.49 -16.15 11.10
N ARG A 95 14.21 -14.94 10.63
CA ARG A 95 12.86 -14.54 10.16
C ARG A 95 12.37 -15.46 9.05
N TYR A 96 13.23 -15.83 8.09
CA TYR A 96 12.89 -16.77 7.00
C TYR A 96 12.71 -18.20 7.50
N ILE A 97 13.58 -18.67 8.39
CA ILE A 97 13.46 -19.98 9.03
C ILE A 97 12.10 -20.13 9.70
N LEU A 98 11.72 -19.15 10.51
CA LEU A 98 10.43 -19.14 11.21
C LEU A 98 9.24 -19.01 10.23
N SER A 99 9.34 -18.15 9.23
CA SER A 99 8.29 -17.95 8.22
C SER A 99 8.03 -19.21 7.41
N LYS A 100 9.06 -19.96 7.09
CA LYS A 100 8.96 -21.20 6.29
C LYS A 100 8.92 -22.47 7.16
N LYS A 101 8.64 -22.35 8.48
CA LYS A 101 8.50 -23.46 9.44
C LYS A 101 9.71 -24.42 9.40
N ASN A 102 10.92 -23.85 9.38
CA ASN A 102 12.21 -24.55 9.29
C ASN A 102 12.40 -25.36 7.99
N ASN A 103 11.69 -25.03 6.92
CA ASN A 103 11.97 -25.60 5.61
C ASN A 103 13.08 -24.76 4.93
N LEU A 104 14.34 -25.22 5.06
CA LEU A 104 15.51 -24.46 4.62
C LEU A 104 15.54 -24.21 3.11
N LYS A 105 15.02 -25.15 2.30
CA LYS A 105 14.92 -24.94 0.85
C LYS A 105 14.00 -23.75 0.51
N LYS A 106 12.82 -23.71 1.12
CA LYS A 106 11.89 -22.58 0.92
C LYS A 106 12.41 -21.28 1.54
N ALA A 107 13.14 -21.35 2.63
CA ALA A 107 13.80 -20.20 3.23
C ALA A 107 14.87 -19.63 2.31
N GLU A 108 15.74 -20.48 1.75
CA GLU A 108 16.75 -20.10 0.76
C GLU A 108 16.12 -19.44 -0.48
N GLU A 109 15.09 -20.05 -1.05
CA GLU A 109 14.38 -19.50 -2.23
C GLU A 109 13.86 -18.08 -1.95
N ALA A 110 13.22 -17.87 -0.80
CA ALA A 110 12.70 -16.56 -0.42
C ALA A 110 13.81 -15.53 -0.12
N ILE A 111 14.90 -15.93 0.55
CA ILE A 111 16.07 -15.06 0.78
C ILE A 111 16.66 -14.59 -0.55
N ARG A 112 16.82 -15.52 -1.50
CA ARG A 112 17.37 -15.20 -2.83
C ARG A 112 16.48 -14.20 -3.59
N ILE A 113 15.16 -14.36 -3.53
CA ILE A 113 14.20 -13.41 -4.11
C ILE A 113 14.36 -12.03 -3.44
N CYS A 114 14.33 -11.98 -2.11
CA CYS A 114 14.44 -10.74 -1.36
C CYS A 114 15.75 -10.00 -1.63
N CYS A 115 16.89 -10.68 -1.50
CA CYS A 115 18.20 -10.07 -1.68
C CYS A 115 18.40 -9.51 -3.10
N LYS A 116 17.96 -10.25 -4.12
CA LYS A 116 18.02 -9.78 -5.53
C LYS A 116 17.11 -8.57 -5.76
N TRP A 117 15.88 -8.61 -5.24
CA TRP A 117 14.96 -7.48 -5.35
C TRP A 117 15.52 -6.23 -4.67
N ARG A 118 16.10 -6.36 -3.47
CA ARG A 118 16.70 -5.23 -2.73
C ARG A 118 17.99 -4.70 -3.35
N ALA A 119 18.71 -5.54 -4.11
CA ALA A 119 19.94 -5.14 -4.79
C ALA A 119 19.69 -4.39 -6.11
N ASP A 120 18.46 -4.47 -6.66
CA ASP A 120 18.10 -3.77 -7.89
C ASP A 120 18.18 -2.26 -7.71
N PRO A 121 18.95 -1.54 -8.56
CA PRO A 121 19.12 -0.08 -8.42
C PRO A 121 17.83 0.71 -8.54
N GLU A 122 16.89 0.28 -9.38
CA GLU A 122 15.60 0.94 -9.56
C GLU A 122 14.72 0.76 -8.32
N VAL A 123 14.69 -0.45 -7.76
CA VAL A 123 13.99 -0.75 -6.50
C VAL A 123 14.56 0.08 -5.35
N ARG A 124 15.89 0.18 -5.26
CA ARG A 124 16.55 0.99 -4.24
C ARG A 124 16.13 2.45 -4.30
N GLU A 125 16.19 3.05 -5.48
CA GLU A 125 15.86 4.48 -5.65
C GLU A 125 14.36 4.74 -5.53
N GLN A 126 13.50 3.91 -6.13
CA GLN A 126 12.07 4.20 -6.21
C GLN A 126 11.23 3.63 -5.07
N MET A 127 11.70 2.57 -4.41
CA MET A 127 10.93 1.86 -3.39
C MET A 127 11.54 2.00 -2.00
N LEU A 128 12.83 1.65 -1.84
CA LEU A 128 13.44 1.55 -0.52
C LEU A 128 13.85 2.91 0.07
N LYS A 129 14.50 3.75 -0.73
CA LYS A 129 14.98 5.06 -0.30
C LYS A 129 13.85 6.01 0.14
N PRO A 130 12.73 6.16 -0.58
CA PRO A 130 11.62 6.98 -0.10
C PRO A 130 11.07 6.54 1.25
N VAL A 131 11.06 5.22 1.53
CA VAL A 131 10.64 4.69 2.83
C VAL A 131 11.68 4.98 3.90
N ALA A 132 12.96 4.79 3.60
CA ALA A 132 14.06 5.09 4.52
C ALA A 132 14.12 6.58 4.89
N ASP A 133 13.87 7.46 3.92
CA ASP A 133 13.87 8.92 4.09
C ASP A 133 12.54 9.46 4.64
N ASN A 134 11.54 8.59 4.84
CA ASN A 134 10.18 8.96 5.25
C ASN A 134 9.46 9.94 4.28
N THR A 135 9.79 9.90 3.00
CA THR A 135 9.21 10.80 1.98
C THR A 135 8.14 10.15 1.10
N TRP A 136 7.97 8.83 1.20
CA TRP A 136 7.03 8.08 0.35
C TRP A 136 5.56 8.54 0.47
N THR A 137 5.15 9.05 1.64
CA THR A 137 3.81 9.61 1.87
C THR A 137 3.63 11.02 1.30
N GLU A 138 4.71 11.70 0.93
CA GLU A 138 4.68 13.01 0.29
C GLU A 138 4.46 12.91 -1.23
N ALA A 139 4.70 11.73 -1.79
CA ALA A 139 4.58 11.48 -3.22
C ALA A 139 3.16 11.76 -3.74
N PRO A 140 3.00 12.37 -4.94
CA PRO A 140 1.69 12.62 -5.53
C PRO A 140 0.84 11.35 -5.69
N VAL A 141 1.48 10.22 -5.97
CA VAL A 141 0.82 8.92 -6.11
C VAL A 141 0.19 8.46 -4.78
N TYR A 142 0.87 8.66 -3.65
CA TYR A 142 0.33 8.37 -2.33
C TYR A 142 -0.87 9.26 -1.99
N LYS A 143 -0.77 10.56 -2.26
CA LYS A 143 -1.87 11.52 -2.05
C LYS A 143 -3.09 11.17 -2.91
N SER A 144 -2.88 10.69 -4.14
CA SER A 144 -3.95 10.19 -4.99
C SER A 144 -4.58 8.91 -4.44
N PHE A 145 -3.79 8.00 -3.86
CA PHE A 145 -4.28 6.80 -3.21
C PHE A 145 -5.17 7.12 -2.00
N CYS A 146 -4.79 8.09 -1.17
CA CYS A 146 -5.57 8.53 -0.02
C CYS A 146 -6.94 9.15 -0.38
N LYS A 147 -7.16 9.54 -1.64
CA LYS A 147 -8.48 9.96 -2.13
C LYS A 147 -9.48 8.80 -2.27
N HIS A 148 -9.00 7.58 -2.25
CA HIS A 148 -9.82 6.37 -2.42
C HIS A 148 -9.73 5.39 -1.24
N MET A 149 -8.63 5.42 -0.50
CA MET A 149 -8.35 4.47 0.57
C MET A 149 -8.04 5.19 1.88
N VAL A 150 -8.58 4.69 2.97
CA VAL A 150 -8.35 5.23 4.31
C VAL A 150 -7.49 4.25 5.09
N PHE A 151 -6.21 4.58 5.24
CA PHE A 151 -5.27 3.71 5.94
C PHE A 151 -4.08 4.51 6.50
N GLY A 152 -3.43 3.95 7.50
CA GLY A 152 -2.23 4.54 8.10
C GLY A 152 -1.88 3.92 9.44
N VAL A 153 -0.98 4.57 10.14
CA VAL A 153 -0.52 4.14 11.46
C VAL A 153 -1.35 4.82 12.54
N LEU A 154 -1.96 4.05 13.43
CA LEU A 154 -2.57 4.60 14.65
C LEU A 154 -1.50 4.88 15.73
N GLY A 155 -0.54 3.98 15.87
CA GLY A 155 0.45 4.06 16.92
C GLY A 155 1.19 2.75 17.13
N SER A 156 1.59 2.47 18.36
CA SER A 156 2.25 1.22 18.73
C SER A 156 1.35 0.32 19.59
N GLN A 157 1.59 -0.98 19.47
CA GLN A 157 1.09 -1.98 20.41
C GLN A 157 1.81 -1.89 21.76
N VAL A 158 1.31 -2.60 22.76
CA VAL A 158 1.93 -2.68 24.09
C VAL A 158 3.34 -3.29 24.03
N ASP A 159 3.61 -4.16 23.06
CA ASP A 159 4.92 -4.79 22.86
C ASP A 159 5.84 -4.03 21.88
N GLY A 160 5.48 -2.82 21.48
CA GLY A 160 6.25 -1.98 20.54
C GLY A 160 5.94 -2.24 19.07
N GLY A 161 5.11 -3.22 18.73
CA GLY A 161 4.68 -3.47 17.37
C GLY A 161 3.84 -2.31 16.81
N ILE A 162 3.87 -2.15 15.49
CA ILE A 162 3.06 -1.13 14.84
C ILE A 162 1.58 -1.52 14.85
N LEU A 163 0.72 -0.56 15.16
CA LEU A 163 -0.73 -0.68 15.04
C LEU A 163 -1.16 0.04 13.75
N PHE A 164 -1.42 -0.74 12.72
CA PHE A 164 -1.82 -0.24 11.40
C PHE A 164 -3.34 -0.29 11.26
N TYR A 165 -3.94 0.75 10.68
CA TYR A 165 -5.37 0.92 10.64
C TYR A 165 -5.87 1.15 9.23
N LEU A 166 -6.92 0.40 8.84
CA LEU A 166 -7.64 0.54 7.59
C LEU A 166 -9.12 0.77 7.90
N ARG A 167 -9.76 1.72 7.23
CA ARG A 167 -11.18 2.01 7.37
C ARG A 167 -11.88 1.75 6.03
N ASP A 168 -12.05 0.49 5.70
CA ASP A 168 -12.56 0.05 4.39
C ASP A 168 -13.97 0.58 4.10
N GLY A 169 -14.80 0.76 5.14
CA GLY A 169 -16.15 1.31 4.97
C GLY A 169 -16.19 2.78 4.57
N LEU A 170 -15.10 3.51 4.70
CA LEU A 170 -14.97 4.89 4.23
C LEU A 170 -14.31 4.97 2.86
N GLY A 171 -13.62 3.92 2.43
CA GLY A 171 -12.89 3.88 1.17
C GLY A 171 -13.75 3.50 -0.04
N GLU A 172 -13.20 3.73 -1.23
CA GLU A 172 -13.76 3.34 -2.53
C GLU A 172 -12.70 2.55 -3.32
N PRO A 173 -12.38 1.31 -2.90
CA PRO A 173 -11.23 0.56 -3.42
C PRO A 173 -11.31 0.31 -4.93
N ASN A 174 -12.50 0.18 -5.49
CA ASN A 174 -12.68 -0.05 -6.93
C ASN A 174 -12.47 1.22 -7.76
N ALA A 175 -12.61 2.40 -7.16
CA ALA A 175 -12.38 3.68 -7.80
C ALA A 175 -10.90 4.07 -7.86
N VAL A 176 -10.02 3.38 -7.12
CA VAL A 176 -8.59 3.68 -7.10
C VAL A 176 -7.96 3.65 -8.50
N PHE A 177 -8.40 2.72 -9.35
CA PHE A 177 -7.92 2.61 -10.74
C PHE A 177 -8.53 3.62 -11.72
N GLU A 178 -9.27 4.59 -11.22
CA GLU A 178 -9.69 5.77 -11.97
C GLU A 178 -8.67 6.91 -11.89
N SER A 179 -7.77 6.83 -10.89
CA SER A 179 -6.74 7.85 -10.64
C SER A 179 -5.33 7.29 -10.59
N LEU A 180 -5.16 5.97 -10.44
CA LEU A 180 -3.86 5.32 -10.34
C LEU A 180 -3.71 4.19 -11.36
N SER A 181 -2.49 4.00 -11.84
CA SER A 181 -2.12 2.78 -12.54
C SER A 181 -2.02 1.60 -11.57
N ARG A 182 -2.04 0.37 -12.12
CA ARG A 182 -1.79 -0.84 -11.34
C ARG A 182 -0.42 -0.79 -10.65
N ASP A 183 0.59 -0.33 -11.36
CA ASP A 183 1.97 -0.29 -10.86
C ASP A 183 2.12 0.74 -9.74
N ASP A 184 1.43 1.87 -9.82
CA ASP A 184 1.36 2.86 -8.73
C ASP A 184 0.68 2.28 -7.48
N PHE A 185 -0.42 1.53 -7.66
CA PHE A 185 -1.07 0.84 -6.55
C PHE A 185 -0.14 -0.14 -5.86
N LEU A 186 0.57 -0.97 -6.63
CA LEU A 186 1.55 -1.93 -6.12
C LEU A 186 2.73 -1.24 -5.45
N LYS A 187 3.22 -0.14 -6.05
CA LYS A 187 4.30 0.67 -5.48
C LYS A 187 3.96 1.13 -4.05
N ILE A 188 2.80 1.74 -3.85
CA ILE A 188 2.34 2.17 -2.52
C ILE A 188 2.21 0.96 -1.58
N GLY A 189 1.65 -0.13 -2.09
CA GLY A 189 1.51 -1.37 -1.34
C GLY A 189 2.86 -1.96 -0.89
N PHE A 190 3.89 -1.94 -1.72
CA PHE A 190 5.24 -2.39 -1.38
C PHE A 190 5.90 -1.45 -0.38
N GLN A 191 5.82 -0.13 -0.60
CA GLN A 191 6.38 0.87 0.29
C GLN A 191 5.75 0.81 1.69
N SER A 192 4.43 0.65 1.79
CA SER A 192 3.75 0.52 3.09
C SER A 192 4.21 -0.73 3.85
N ARG A 193 4.43 -1.86 3.16
CA ARG A 193 4.93 -3.10 3.77
C ARG A 193 6.38 -2.99 4.20
N GLU A 194 7.21 -2.37 3.38
CA GLU A 194 8.59 -2.08 3.73
C GLU A 194 8.68 -1.19 4.98
N TYR A 195 7.84 -0.16 5.06
CA TYR A 195 7.74 0.72 6.22
C TYR A 195 7.38 -0.06 7.49
N VAL A 196 6.32 -0.88 7.44
CA VAL A 196 5.87 -1.72 8.55
C VAL A 196 6.96 -2.71 8.96
N TYR A 197 7.63 -3.31 7.99
CA TYR A 197 8.70 -4.28 8.25
C TYR A 197 9.90 -3.64 8.95
N ARG A 198 10.34 -2.48 8.50
CA ARG A 198 11.44 -1.71 9.14
C ARG A 198 11.11 -1.32 10.56
N TRP A 199 9.89 -0.88 10.81
CA TRP A 199 9.42 -0.63 12.16
C TRP A 199 9.57 -1.87 13.04
N CYS A 200 9.02 -2.99 12.62
CA CYS A 200 9.06 -4.23 13.38
C CYS A 200 10.49 -4.76 13.56
N ASP A 201 11.36 -4.61 12.57
CA ASP A 201 12.76 -5.01 12.66
C ASP A 201 13.54 -4.15 13.68
N THR A 202 13.37 -2.84 13.61
CA THR A 202 13.99 -1.88 14.53
C THR A 202 13.59 -2.17 15.98
N GLU A 203 12.30 -2.33 16.24
CA GLU A 203 11.80 -2.63 17.58
C GLU A 203 12.21 -4.03 18.05
N THR A 204 12.24 -5.03 17.16
CA THR A 204 12.75 -6.38 17.49
C THR A 204 14.20 -6.32 17.98
N ARG A 205 15.06 -5.59 17.26
CA ARG A 205 16.48 -5.43 17.63
C ARG A 205 16.64 -4.66 18.93
N ARG A 206 15.86 -3.60 19.12
CA ARG A 206 15.90 -2.77 20.33
C ARG A 206 15.46 -3.54 21.58
N LEU A 207 14.39 -4.31 21.45
CA LEU A 207 13.75 -5.00 22.58
C LEU A 207 14.32 -6.40 22.85
N GLY A 208 15.05 -7.02 21.89
CA GLY A 208 15.52 -8.39 21.97
C GLY A 208 14.37 -9.43 21.91
N ARG A 209 13.22 -9.00 21.36
CA ARG A 209 12.00 -9.80 21.26
C ARG A 209 11.38 -9.61 19.87
N PHE A 210 10.86 -10.69 19.27
CA PHE A 210 10.13 -10.58 18.01
C PHE A 210 8.91 -9.69 18.14
N VAL A 211 8.99 -8.52 17.52
CA VAL A 211 7.93 -7.55 17.40
C VAL A 211 7.28 -7.66 16.02
N LYS A 212 5.95 -7.65 15.96
CA LYS A 212 5.18 -7.81 14.74
C LYS A 212 4.06 -6.77 14.65
N ALA A 213 3.63 -6.49 13.44
CA ALA A 213 2.52 -5.59 13.18
C ALA A 213 1.17 -6.23 13.50
N MET A 214 0.24 -5.40 13.93
CA MET A 214 -1.18 -5.70 14.00
C MET A 214 -1.94 -4.76 13.07
N PHE A 215 -2.82 -5.33 12.25
CA PHE A 215 -3.67 -4.57 11.34
C PHE A 215 -5.11 -4.59 11.86
N ILE A 216 -5.67 -3.42 12.10
CA ILE A 216 -7.10 -3.25 12.40
C ILE A 216 -7.79 -2.85 11.11
N ILE A 217 -8.73 -3.66 10.65
CA ILE A 217 -9.52 -3.44 9.44
C ILE A 217 -10.95 -3.14 9.86
N ASP A 218 -11.30 -1.86 9.86
CA ASP A 218 -12.62 -1.40 10.26
C ASP A 218 -13.60 -1.43 9.08
N MET A 219 -14.53 -2.35 9.17
CA MET A 219 -15.59 -2.58 8.18
C MET A 219 -16.87 -1.78 8.46
N ASN A 220 -16.83 -0.80 9.37
CA ASN A 220 -17.99 0.01 9.69
C ASN A 220 -18.54 0.72 8.43
N LYS A 221 -19.83 0.51 8.12
CA LYS A 221 -20.53 1.03 6.94
C LYS A 221 -20.09 0.43 5.60
N VAL A 222 -19.27 -0.62 5.58
CA VAL A 222 -18.94 -1.33 4.34
C VAL A 222 -20.20 -1.87 3.69
N LYS A 223 -20.35 -1.60 2.38
CA LYS A 223 -21.41 -2.15 1.53
C LYS A 223 -20.85 -3.27 0.65
N LEU A 224 -21.71 -4.21 0.27
CA LEU A 224 -21.29 -5.28 -0.64
C LEU A 224 -20.75 -4.75 -1.99
N SER A 225 -21.26 -3.61 -2.46
CA SER A 225 -20.79 -2.94 -3.68
C SER A 225 -19.36 -2.36 -3.58
N GLN A 226 -18.86 -2.17 -2.36
CA GLN A 226 -17.49 -1.70 -2.10
C GLN A 226 -16.49 -2.84 -2.00
N MET A 227 -16.96 -4.10 -2.04
CA MET A 227 -16.02 -5.22 -2.04
C MET A 227 -15.06 -5.14 -3.22
N PRO A 228 -13.75 -5.38 -2.98
CA PRO A 228 -12.74 -5.29 -4.01
C PRO A 228 -13.09 -6.14 -5.24
N ASP A 229 -13.07 -5.54 -6.41
CA ASP A 229 -13.23 -6.25 -7.66
C ASP A 229 -11.97 -7.09 -8.02
N SER A 230 -12.03 -7.83 -9.11
CA SER A 230 -10.93 -8.74 -9.50
C SER A 230 -9.59 -8.04 -9.74
N ARG A 231 -9.58 -6.75 -10.06
CA ARG A 231 -8.36 -5.95 -10.26
C ARG A 231 -7.65 -5.72 -8.93
N VAL A 232 -8.42 -5.20 -7.96
CA VAL A 232 -7.93 -4.95 -6.59
C VAL A 232 -7.53 -6.26 -5.91
N GLN A 233 -8.35 -7.32 -6.07
CA GLN A 233 -8.05 -8.65 -5.51
C GLN A 233 -6.72 -9.21 -6.03
N LYS A 234 -6.43 -9.11 -7.33
CA LYS A 234 -5.15 -9.53 -7.92
C LYS A 234 -3.98 -8.74 -7.33
N CYS A 235 -4.12 -7.43 -7.15
CA CYS A 235 -3.08 -6.62 -6.52
C CYS A 235 -2.85 -7.04 -5.07
N TYR A 236 -3.91 -7.29 -4.28
CA TYR A 236 -3.75 -7.79 -2.91
C TYR A 236 -3.08 -9.16 -2.84
N ALA A 237 -3.39 -10.07 -3.77
CA ALA A 237 -2.73 -11.37 -3.85
C ALA A 237 -1.22 -11.22 -4.11
N GLU A 238 -0.84 -10.36 -5.07
CA GLU A 238 0.56 -10.06 -5.38
C GLU A 238 1.28 -9.38 -4.20
N LEU A 239 0.62 -8.46 -3.51
CA LEU A 239 1.14 -7.86 -2.29
C LEU A 239 1.30 -8.88 -1.15
N GLY A 240 0.44 -9.90 -1.10
CA GLY A 240 0.56 -11.02 -0.17
C GLY A 240 1.78 -11.88 -0.45
N GLU A 241 2.00 -12.27 -1.72
CA GLU A 241 3.17 -13.02 -2.17
C GLU A 241 4.47 -12.23 -1.93
N PHE A 242 4.46 -10.94 -2.27
CA PHE A 242 5.57 -10.04 -1.96
C PHE A 242 5.94 -10.07 -0.47
N SER A 243 4.94 -9.95 0.41
CA SER A 243 5.19 -9.97 1.86
C SER A 243 5.77 -11.31 2.36
N GLU A 244 5.37 -12.43 1.78
CA GLU A 244 5.94 -13.73 2.15
C GLU A 244 7.42 -13.88 1.79
N ASN A 245 7.86 -13.23 0.71
CA ASN A 245 9.22 -13.30 0.23
C ASN A 245 10.10 -12.17 0.76
N ASN A 246 9.57 -10.97 0.98
CA ASN A 246 10.37 -9.79 1.32
C ASN A 246 10.21 -9.31 2.76
N ASN A 247 9.09 -9.64 3.42
CA ASN A 247 8.78 -9.15 4.77
C ASN A 247 8.39 -10.29 5.72
N PRO A 248 9.26 -11.33 5.90
CA PRO A 248 8.94 -12.49 6.71
C PRO A 248 8.72 -12.13 8.18
N GLN A 249 7.74 -12.77 8.83
CA GLN A 249 7.38 -12.54 10.24
C GLN A 249 6.92 -11.09 10.55
N MET A 250 6.46 -10.34 9.56
CA MET A 250 6.03 -8.94 9.73
C MET A 250 4.72 -8.82 10.51
N VAL A 251 3.72 -9.66 10.23
CA VAL A 251 2.36 -9.51 10.76
C VAL A 251 2.05 -10.59 11.79
N ASP A 252 1.49 -10.16 12.92
CA ASP A 252 0.93 -11.04 13.96
C ASP A 252 -0.54 -11.35 13.69
N LYS A 253 -1.38 -10.31 13.56
CA LYS A 253 -2.82 -10.41 13.43
C LYS A 253 -3.41 -9.38 12.47
N TYR A 254 -4.50 -9.79 11.82
CA TYR A 254 -5.45 -8.93 11.11
C TYR A 254 -6.77 -8.98 11.88
N LEU A 255 -7.14 -7.87 12.51
CA LEU A 255 -8.38 -7.75 13.29
C LEU A 255 -9.43 -7.08 12.42
N ILE A 256 -10.38 -7.85 11.91
CA ILE A 256 -11.52 -7.33 11.17
C ILE A 256 -12.59 -6.95 12.20
N VAL A 257 -12.82 -5.65 12.37
CA VAL A 257 -13.80 -5.11 13.32
C VAL A 257 -15.02 -4.56 12.59
N ASN A 258 -16.17 -4.49 13.27
CA ASN A 258 -17.44 -4.05 12.68
C ASN A 258 -17.82 -4.83 11.42
N ALA A 259 -17.49 -6.13 11.37
CA ALA A 259 -17.67 -6.97 10.19
C ALA A 259 -19.17 -7.17 9.89
N PRO A 260 -19.69 -6.71 8.74
CA PRO A 260 -21.02 -7.08 8.29
C PRO A 260 -21.18 -8.60 8.15
N SER A 261 -22.40 -9.10 8.25
CA SER A 261 -22.72 -10.54 8.23
C SER A 261 -22.25 -11.27 6.96
N PHE A 262 -22.03 -10.56 5.85
CA PHE A 262 -21.54 -11.15 4.60
C PHE A 262 -20.01 -11.35 4.56
N ILE A 263 -19.23 -10.73 5.47
CA ILE A 263 -17.76 -10.81 5.45
C ILE A 263 -17.22 -12.23 5.59
N PRO A 264 -17.71 -13.10 6.49
CA PRO A 264 -17.24 -14.49 6.54
C PRO A 264 -17.44 -15.25 5.22
N TRP A 265 -18.54 -15.00 4.52
CA TRP A 265 -18.78 -15.56 3.18
C TRP A 265 -17.79 -14.99 2.14
N PHE A 266 -17.57 -13.67 2.14
CA PHE A 266 -16.65 -13.02 1.24
C PHE A 266 -15.20 -13.55 1.43
N ILE A 267 -14.75 -13.69 2.68
CA ILE A 267 -13.43 -14.25 2.99
C ILE A 267 -13.26 -15.69 2.46
N LYS A 268 -14.32 -16.51 2.48
CA LYS A 268 -14.27 -17.84 1.88
C LYS A 268 -14.04 -17.81 0.38
N ILE A 269 -14.55 -16.79 -0.32
CA ILE A 269 -14.38 -16.62 -1.77
C ILE A 269 -12.98 -16.15 -2.10
N ILE A 270 -12.48 -15.11 -1.41
CA ILE A 270 -11.17 -14.52 -1.72
C ILE A 270 -10.01 -15.26 -1.05
N GLY A 271 -10.26 -15.99 0.02
CA GLY A 271 -9.21 -16.68 0.80
C GLY A 271 -8.26 -17.52 -0.05
N PRO A 272 -8.71 -18.28 -1.06
CA PRO A 272 -7.82 -19.03 -1.94
C PRO A 272 -6.83 -18.18 -2.75
N LEU A 273 -7.05 -16.86 -2.86
CA LEU A 273 -6.14 -15.93 -3.52
C LEU A 273 -4.95 -15.50 -2.64
N PHE A 274 -5.01 -15.81 -1.33
CA PHE A 274 -4.00 -15.40 -0.36
C PHE A 274 -3.22 -16.59 0.19
N PRO A 275 -1.97 -16.38 0.62
CA PRO A 275 -1.21 -17.40 1.32
C PRO A 275 -1.95 -17.90 2.57
N ARG A 276 -1.93 -19.21 2.80
CA ARG A 276 -2.58 -19.82 3.97
C ARG A 276 -2.07 -19.25 5.29
N SER A 277 -0.76 -18.98 5.36
CA SER A 277 -0.10 -18.36 6.51
C SER A 277 -0.66 -16.98 6.85
N MET A 278 -1.17 -16.24 5.86
CA MET A 278 -1.85 -14.97 6.06
C MET A 278 -3.27 -15.19 6.58
N MET A 279 -4.03 -16.11 5.96
CA MET A 279 -5.42 -16.39 6.34
C MET A 279 -5.56 -16.89 7.78
N GLU A 280 -4.60 -17.64 8.30
CA GLU A 280 -4.57 -18.11 9.68
C GLU A 280 -4.42 -16.98 10.74
N LYS A 281 -4.11 -15.76 10.30
CA LYS A 281 -3.94 -14.59 11.18
C LYS A 281 -5.16 -13.68 11.29
N PHE A 282 -6.24 -13.99 10.57
CA PHE A 282 -7.47 -13.20 10.62
C PHE A 282 -8.32 -13.55 11.82
N ASP A 283 -8.63 -12.55 12.64
CA ASP A 283 -9.65 -12.62 13.69
C ASP A 283 -10.80 -11.67 13.34
N ILE A 284 -12.03 -12.19 13.33
CA ILE A 284 -13.23 -11.46 12.89
C ILE A 284 -14.11 -11.13 14.08
N PHE A 285 -14.39 -9.85 14.26
CA PHE A 285 -15.26 -9.30 15.29
C PHE A 285 -16.51 -8.71 14.64
N PRO A 286 -17.67 -9.41 14.68
CA PRO A 286 -18.86 -9.04 13.91
C PRO A 286 -19.60 -7.82 14.43
N SER A 287 -19.36 -7.41 15.67
CA SER A 287 -19.96 -6.20 16.25
C SER A 287 -18.93 -5.43 17.07
N THR A 288 -19.02 -4.11 17.06
CA THR A 288 -18.47 -3.37 18.17
C THR A 288 -19.28 -3.71 19.41
N PRO A 289 -18.69 -4.13 20.41
CA PRO A 289 -17.98 -3.23 21.20
C PRO A 289 -16.56 -3.67 21.40
N ASN A 290 -15.73 -2.71 21.35
CA ASN A 290 -14.75 -2.64 22.36
C ASN A 290 -13.67 -3.64 22.14
N LEU A 291 -13.07 -3.55 20.94
CA LEU A 291 -11.75 -4.17 20.79
C LEU A 291 -10.89 -3.80 22.01
N GLY A 292 -10.98 -2.54 22.48
CA GLY A 292 -10.29 -2.08 23.67
C GLY A 292 -10.79 -2.66 24.98
N GLU A 293 -12.04 -3.12 25.08
CA GLU A 293 -12.58 -3.77 26.31
C GLU A 293 -12.35 -5.27 26.35
N SER A 294 -12.01 -5.88 25.21
CA SER A 294 -11.68 -7.31 25.14
C SER A 294 -10.40 -7.62 25.92
N GLU A 295 -10.28 -8.85 26.44
CA GLU A 295 -9.02 -9.33 27.05
C GLU A 295 -7.83 -9.21 26.10
N PHE A 296 -8.07 -9.48 24.81
CA PHE A 296 -7.07 -9.32 23.76
C PHE A 296 -6.62 -7.86 23.62
N GLY A 297 -7.58 -6.93 23.53
CA GLY A 297 -7.30 -5.50 23.38
C GLY A 297 -6.54 -4.93 24.59
N LYS A 298 -6.99 -5.25 25.80
CA LYS A 298 -6.32 -4.83 27.04
C LYS A 298 -4.89 -5.35 27.15
N THR A 299 -4.63 -6.54 26.62
CA THR A 299 -3.30 -7.17 26.69
C THR A 299 -2.33 -6.63 25.63
N TRP A 300 -2.81 -6.41 24.40
CA TRP A 300 -1.94 -6.20 23.24
C TRP A 300 -2.04 -4.81 22.61
N ILE A 301 -3.16 -4.10 22.79
CA ILE A 301 -3.39 -2.81 22.15
C ILE A 301 -3.09 -1.68 23.13
N ASN A 302 -2.30 -0.72 22.71
CA ASN A 302 -2.12 0.49 23.48
C ASN A 302 -3.35 1.39 23.28
N LEU A 303 -4.22 1.44 24.30
CA LEU A 303 -5.53 2.10 24.23
C LEU A 303 -5.44 3.61 24.00
N GLU A 304 -4.30 4.23 24.29
CA GLU A 304 -4.07 5.66 24.01
C GLU A 304 -4.04 5.99 22.51
N TYR A 305 -3.80 4.99 21.65
CA TYR A 305 -3.80 5.14 20.19
C TYR A 305 -5.08 4.60 19.54
N LEU A 306 -5.85 3.81 20.27
CA LEU A 306 -7.08 3.23 19.74
C LEU A 306 -8.21 4.25 19.79
N PRO A 307 -8.95 4.48 18.68
CA PRO A 307 -10.12 5.39 18.67
C PRO A 307 -11.18 5.02 19.72
N ASP A 308 -11.82 6.03 20.29
CA ASP A 308 -12.82 5.91 21.36
C ASP A 308 -13.99 5.00 20.98
N TYR A 309 -14.45 5.04 19.72
CA TYR A 309 -15.52 4.17 19.25
C TYR A 309 -15.11 2.69 19.10
N LEU A 310 -13.83 2.36 19.17
CA LEU A 310 -13.29 1.00 19.26
C LEU A 310 -12.92 0.59 20.69
N GLY A 311 -13.28 1.41 21.69
CA GLY A 311 -13.00 1.17 23.11
C GLY A 311 -11.63 1.65 23.57
N GLY A 312 -10.98 2.50 22.80
CA GLY A 312 -9.76 3.19 23.18
C GLY A 312 -10.02 4.53 23.86
N THR A 313 -8.97 5.31 24.05
CA THR A 313 -9.06 6.66 24.64
C THR A 313 -8.70 7.77 23.66
N PHE A 314 -8.36 7.42 22.42
CA PHE A 314 -8.05 8.41 21.38
C PHE A 314 -9.34 9.00 20.80
N PRO A 315 -9.54 10.33 20.85
CA PRO A 315 -10.75 10.94 20.31
C PRO A 315 -10.83 10.77 18.79
N THR A 316 -11.89 10.15 18.29
CA THR A 316 -12.09 9.92 16.85
C THR A 316 -12.05 11.21 16.03
N LYS A 317 -12.52 12.34 16.60
CA LYS A 317 -12.48 13.65 15.96
C LYS A 317 -11.08 14.19 15.70
N ASP A 318 -10.08 13.70 16.42
CA ASP A 318 -8.68 14.12 16.33
C ASP A 318 -7.85 13.21 15.43
N LEU A 319 -8.48 12.23 14.75
CA LEU A 319 -7.80 11.39 13.75
C LEU A 319 -7.24 12.25 12.61
N PRO A 320 -6.02 11.97 12.15
CA PRO A 320 -5.46 12.59 10.95
C PRO A 320 -6.38 12.46 9.74
N LYS A 321 -6.29 13.39 8.79
CA LYS A 321 -7.14 13.40 7.58
C LYS A 321 -7.07 12.12 6.78
N GLU A 322 -5.92 11.49 6.73
CA GLU A 322 -5.68 10.19 6.09
C GLU A 322 -6.49 9.07 6.76
N LEU A 323 -6.77 9.18 8.05
CA LEU A 323 -7.51 8.19 8.83
C LEU A 323 -8.95 8.60 9.15
N SER A 324 -9.29 9.88 9.09
CA SER A 324 -10.66 10.37 9.31
C SER A 324 -11.60 10.06 8.14
N GLY A 325 -11.04 9.89 6.93
CA GLY A 325 -11.78 9.76 5.68
C GLY A 325 -12.13 11.09 5.01
N GLU A 326 -11.62 12.22 5.52
CA GLU A 326 -11.85 13.55 4.93
C GLU A 326 -11.25 13.68 3.53
N LEU A 327 -10.18 12.93 3.22
CA LEU A 327 -9.53 12.98 1.92
C LEU A 327 -10.25 12.17 0.85
N VAL A 328 -11.20 11.29 1.25
CA VAL A 328 -11.86 10.39 0.30
C VAL A 328 -12.81 11.15 -0.59
N GLN A 329 -12.55 11.08 -1.88
CA GLN A 329 -13.41 11.63 -2.93
C GLN A 329 -14.44 10.58 -3.33
N ARG A 330 -15.71 10.82 -2.97
CA ARG A 330 -16.83 9.97 -3.35
C ARG A 330 -17.45 10.51 -4.62
N GLY A 331 -17.61 9.64 -5.61
CA GLY A 331 -18.23 9.97 -6.88
C GLY A 331 -17.28 9.72 -8.06
N ASP A 332 -17.81 9.94 -9.26
CA ASP A 332 -17.08 9.63 -10.51
C ASP A 332 -15.89 10.57 -10.81
N GLY A 333 -15.55 11.50 -9.91
CA GLY A 333 -14.56 12.55 -10.18
C GLY A 333 -15.01 13.43 -11.38
N ASP A 334 -14.13 14.31 -11.85
CA ASP A 334 -14.37 15.20 -13.00
C ASP A 334 -14.20 14.48 -14.37
N LEU A 335 -14.24 13.15 -14.40
CA LEU A 335 -14.05 12.39 -15.62
C LEU A 335 -15.35 12.26 -16.41
N ASN A 336 -15.28 12.62 -17.70
CA ASN A 336 -16.35 12.35 -18.64
C ASN A 336 -16.56 10.85 -18.84
N LYS A 337 -17.78 10.41 -19.17
CA LYS A 337 -18.10 9.01 -19.47
C LYS A 337 -18.52 8.84 -20.92
N ILE A 338 -17.98 7.82 -21.57
CA ILE A 338 -18.39 7.42 -22.91
C ILE A 338 -18.53 5.89 -22.97
N THR A 339 -19.64 5.43 -23.58
CA THR A 339 -19.83 3.99 -23.81
C THR A 339 -19.53 3.67 -25.26
N VAL A 340 -18.50 2.85 -25.49
CA VAL A 340 -18.13 2.34 -26.81
C VAL A 340 -18.85 1.03 -27.03
N GLY A 341 -19.85 1.01 -27.89
CA GLY A 341 -20.65 -0.16 -28.22
C GLY A 341 -19.84 -1.33 -28.78
N ARG A 342 -20.45 -2.52 -28.86
CA ARG A 342 -19.84 -3.66 -29.56
C ARG A 342 -19.57 -3.30 -31.02
N ARG A 343 -18.41 -3.69 -31.54
CA ARG A 343 -17.98 -3.43 -32.94
C ARG A 343 -18.07 -1.97 -33.36
N SER A 344 -17.99 -1.02 -32.41
CA SER A 344 -18.10 0.41 -32.67
C SER A 344 -16.84 1.18 -32.25
N ARG A 345 -16.82 2.44 -32.71
CA ARG A 345 -15.83 3.44 -32.34
C ARG A 345 -16.54 4.62 -31.68
N LYS A 346 -15.84 5.35 -30.84
CA LYS A 346 -16.27 6.63 -30.29
C LYS A 346 -15.07 7.55 -30.18
N TYR A 347 -15.33 8.83 -30.09
CA TYR A 347 -14.29 9.87 -30.16
C TYR A 347 -14.42 10.80 -28.98
N CYS A 348 -13.27 11.13 -28.36
CA CYS A 348 -13.10 12.21 -27.41
C CYS A 348 -12.25 13.27 -28.09
N GLU A 349 -12.44 14.54 -27.76
CA GLU A 349 -11.74 15.62 -28.44
C GLU A 349 -11.44 16.80 -27.53
N VAL A 350 -10.36 17.52 -27.82
CA VAL A 350 -9.99 18.76 -27.17
C VAL A 350 -9.42 19.74 -28.19
N MET A 351 -9.87 21.00 -28.10
CA MET A 351 -9.32 22.09 -28.91
C MET A 351 -7.98 22.54 -28.35
N THR A 352 -7.02 22.74 -29.26
CA THR A 352 -5.68 23.20 -28.91
C THR A 352 -5.47 24.57 -29.54
N PRO A 353 -5.55 25.68 -28.78
CA PRO A 353 -5.52 27.04 -29.34
C PRO A 353 -4.13 27.42 -29.87
N THR A 354 -3.08 26.76 -29.38
CA THR A 354 -1.67 26.99 -29.78
C THR A 354 -0.90 25.68 -29.76
N LYS A 355 0.38 25.74 -30.13
CA LYS A 355 1.33 24.67 -29.74
C LYS A 355 1.37 24.57 -28.23
N GLY A 356 1.33 23.34 -27.70
CA GLY A 356 1.31 23.11 -26.28
C GLY A 356 1.27 21.63 -25.92
N LYS A 357 0.66 21.34 -24.80
CA LYS A 357 0.53 19.98 -24.26
C LYS A 357 -0.93 19.69 -23.92
N VAL A 358 -1.29 18.41 -24.03
CA VAL A 358 -2.60 17.91 -23.59
C VAL A 358 -2.38 16.86 -22.51
N ASP A 359 -2.82 17.15 -21.29
CA ASP A 359 -2.91 16.17 -20.22
C ASP A 359 -4.08 15.23 -20.50
N TYR A 360 -3.83 13.92 -20.44
CA TYR A 360 -4.87 12.94 -20.74
C TYR A 360 -5.02 11.88 -19.65
N LYS A 361 -6.27 11.46 -19.43
CA LYS A 361 -6.62 10.34 -18.55
C LYS A 361 -7.71 9.50 -19.19
N PHE A 362 -7.49 8.17 -19.21
CA PHE A 362 -8.47 7.18 -19.66
C PHE A 362 -8.49 6.02 -18.67
N ALA A 363 -9.66 5.75 -18.08
CA ALA A 363 -9.87 4.63 -17.18
C ALA A 363 -11.03 3.77 -17.69
N LEU A 364 -10.87 2.46 -17.66
CA LEU A 364 -11.89 1.50 -18.06
C LEU A 364 -12.52 0.82 -16.83
N VAL A 365 -13.83 0.66 -16.88
CA VAL A 365 -14.57 -0.08 -15.83
C VAL A 365 -14.40 -1.59 -16.03
N SER A 366 -14.26 -2.07 -17.27
CA SER A 366 -14.09 -3.51 -17.55
C SER A 366 -13.42 -3.78 -18.89
N LYS A 367 -12.58 -4.83 -18.94
CA LYS A 367 -11.88 -5.30 -20.15
C LYS A 367 -11.01 -4.22 -20.81
N GLY A 368 -10.88 -4.22 -22.15
CA GLY A 368 -10.03 -3.29 -22.88
C GLY A 368 -10.67 -2.71 -24.12
N VAL A 369 -10.16 -1.55 -24.55
CA VAL A 369 -10.42 -0.91 -25.85
C VAL A 369 -9.08 -0.56 -26.51
N TYR A 370 -9.10 -0.29 -27.81
CA TYR A 370 -7.94 0.32 -28.48
C TYR A 370 -8.13 1.84 -28.52
N LEU A 371 -7.05 2.55 -28.26
CA LEU A 371 -6.94 4.00 -28.28
C LEU A 371 -5.99 4.43 -29.38
N THR A 372 -6.36 5.43 -30.16
CA THR A 372 -5.50 6.13 -31.14
C THR A 372 -5.70 7.62 -30.97
N ALA A 373 -4.64 8.40 -30.83
CA ALA A 373 -4.73 9.86 -30.72
C ALA A 373 -4.17 10.51 -31.99
N MET A 374 -4.95 11.43 -32.56
CA MET A 374 -4.69 12.08 -33.84
C MET A 374 -4.89 13.59 -33.72
N PHE A 375 -3.95 14.36 -34.24
CA PHE A 375 -4.04 15.81 -34.28
C PHE A 375 -4.38 16.28 -35.70
N HIS A 376 -5.27 17.24 -35.81
CA HIS A 376 -5.70 17.89 -37.08
C HIS A 376 -5.53 19.39 -36.97
N LYS A 377 -4.89 20.00 -37.97
CA LYS A 377 -4.68 21.47 -38.06
C LYS A 377 -5.98 22.23 -38.28
N ASN A 378 -6.88 21.68 -39.09
CA ASN A 378 -8.11 22.36 -39.48
C ASN A 378 -9.33 21.67 -38.83
N PRO A 379 -9.84 22.18 -37.70
CA PRO A 379 -10.97 21.56 -37.00
C PRO A 379 -12.27 21.53 -37.83
N LYS A 380 -12.40 22.39 -38.84
CA LYS A 380 -13.63 22.49 -39.67
C LYS A 380 -13.71 21.41 -40.77
N GLU A 381 -12.59 20.77 -41.10
CA GLU A 381 -12.49 19.79 -42.20
C GLU A 381 -12.35 18.36 -41.69
N VAL A 382 -12.46 18.15 -40.38
CA VAL A 382 -12.25 16.84 -39.78
C VAL A 382 -13.42 15.89 -40.06
N ASN A 383 -13.15 14.86 -40.86
CA ASN A 383 -14.01 13.69 -40.93
C ASN A 383 -13.44 12.59 -40.04
N LYS A 384 -14.10 12.33 -38.90
CA LYS A 384 -13.62 11.36 -37.88
C LYS A 384 -13.59 9.90 -38.38
N GLU A 385 -14.23 9.61 -39.49
CA GLU A 385 -14.33 8.27 -40.08
C GLU A 385 -13.37 8.04 -41.23
N GLN A 386 -12.67 9.07 -41.69
CA GLN A 386 -11.75 9.02 -42.82
C GLN A 386 -10.38 9.58 -42.43
N GLU A 387 -9.33 8.97 -42.91
CA GLU A 387 -7.97 9.50 -42.77
C GLU A 387 -7.85 10.78 -43.63
N SER A 388 -7.31 11.83 -43.03
CA SER A 388 -7.04 13.11 -43.70
C SER A 388 -5.53 13.24 -43.94
N PRO A 389 -5.11 13.77 -45.10
CA PRO A 389 -3.68 13.99 -45.39
C PRO A 389 -3.01 14.97 -44.41
N ASP A 390 -3.78 15.82 -43.71
CA ASP A 390 -3.29 16.77 -42.70
C ASP A 390 -3.33 16.24 -41.28
N GLN A 391 -3.56 14.93 -41.11
CA GLN A 391 -3.61 14.26 -39.85
C GLN A 391 -2.20 13.89 -39.37
N ILE A 392 -1.89 14.23 -38.13
CA ILE A 392 -0.66 13.77 -37.43
C ILE A 392 -1.05 12.75 -36.37
N VAL A 393 -0.52 11.54 -36.48
CA VAL A 393 -0.72 10.52 -35.43
C VAL A 393 0.19 10.85 -34.26
N ILE A 394 -0.40 11.19 -33.13
CA ILE A 394 0.31 11.46 -31.85
C ILE A 394 0.56 10.15 -31.09
N GLN A 395 -0.46 9.29 -31.05
CA GLN A 395 -0.39 7.97 -30.42
C GLN A 395 -0.94 6.94 -31.39
N GLU A 396 -0.10 6.00 -31.80
CA GLU A 396 -0.56 4.84 -32.56
C GLU A 396 -1.45 3.92 -31.73
N LYS A 397 -2.17 3.04 -32.40
CA LYS A 397 -3.13 2.11 -31.82
C LYS A 397 -2.58 1.37 -30.59
N LEU A 398 -3.02 1.77 -29.41
CA LEU A 398 -2.63 1.21 -28.11
C LEU A 398 -3.82 0.51 -27.47
N LYS A 399 -3.61 -0.70 -26.97
CA LYS A 399 -4.62 -1.41 -26.17
C LYS A 399 -4.56 -0.92 -24.73
N ILE A 400 -5.58 -0.21 -24.28
CA ILE A 400 -5.76 0.11 -22.87
C ILE A 400 -6.72 -0.90 -22.22
N SER A 401 -6.46 -1.28 -20.99
CA SER A 401 -7.19 -2.33 -20.28
C SER A 401 -7.53 -1.89 -18.85
N ALA A 402 -8.72 -2.28 -18.39
CA ALA A 402 -9.13 -2.06 -17.01
C ALA A 402 -8.16 -2.70 -15.99
N GLU A 403 -7.45 -3.74 -16.38
CA GLU A 403 -6.47 -4.44 -15.52
C GLU A 403 -5.24 -3.58 -15.21
N ASN A 404 -4.90 -2.64 -16.09
CA ASN A 404 -3.74 -1.75 -15.92
C ASN A 404 -4.09 -0.44 -15.17
N GLY A 405 -5.35 -0.25 -14.76
CA GLY A 405 -5.80 0.98 -14.12
C GLY A 405 -5.92 2.14 -15.10
N VAL A 406 -5.61 3.35 -14.63
CA VAL A 406 -5.67 4.56 -15.46
C VAL A 406 -4.50 4.58 -16.45
N TYR A 407 -4.82 4.95 -17.69
CA TYR A 407 -3.84 5.33 -18.70
C TYR A 407 -3.79 6.86 -18.75
N SER A 408 -2.68 7.44 -18.35
CA SER A 408 -2.53 8.90 -18.26
C SER A 408 -1.13 9.35 -18.66
N GLY A 409 -1.01 10.60 -19.04
CA GLY A 409 0.25 11.22 -19.45
C GLY A 409 0.00 12.53 -20.17
N VAL A 410 0.99 12.98 -20.92
CA VAL A 410 0.95 14.24 -21.65
C VAL A 410 1.33 14.00 -23.11
N TRP A 411 0.50 14.46 -24.02
CA TRP A 411 0.82 14.51 -25.45
C TRP A 411 1.23 15.92 -25.87
N GLU A 412 2.25 16.02 -26.70
CA GLU A 412 2.64 17.29 -27.33
C GLU A 412 1.84 17.51 -28.61
N VAL A 413 1.30 18.73 -28.81
CA VAL A 413 0.62 19.16 -30.02
C VAL A 413 1.42 20.25 -30.70
N PRO A 414 1.63 20.18 -32.04
CA PRO A 414 2.61 21.01 -32.73
C PRO A 414 2.14 22.48 -32.96
N GLU A 415 0.84 22.72 -33.01
CA GLU A 415 0.26 24.03 -33.33
C GLU A 415 -1.21 24.12 -32.89
N SER A 416 -1.92 25.18 -33.26
CA SER A 416 -3.37 25.28 -33.06
C SER A 416 -4.13 24.26 -33.91
N GLY A 417 -5.16 23.65 -33.33
CA GLY A 417 -5.94 22.62 -34.02
C GLY A 417 -6.90 21.88 -33.11
N ILE A 418 -7.11 20.61 -33.37
CA ILE A 418 -7.92 19.73 -32.54
C ILE A 418 -7.21 18.38 -32.36
N LEU A 419 -7.12 17.92 -31.14
CA LEU A 419 -6.71 16.56 -30.82
C LEU A 419 -7.95 15.69 -30.67
N ILE A 420 -7.98 14.60 -31.42
CA ILE A 420 -9.06 13.61 -31.41
C ILE A 420 -8.52 12.27 -30.95
N VAL A 421 -9.20 11.65 -30.01
CA VAL A 421 -8.89 10.32 -29.51
C VAL A 421 -9.98 9.35 -29.93
N GLU A 422 -9.63 8.41 -30.80
CA GLU A 422 -10.50 7.30 -31.17
C GLU A 422 -10.42 6.21 -30.08
N LEU A 423 -11.58 5.80 -29.59
CA LEU A 423 -11.75 4.64 -28.71
C LEU A 423 -12.47 3.54 -29.50
N SER A 424 -11.75 2.47 -29.82
CA SER A 424 -12.26 1.38 -30.68
C SER A 424 -12.53 0.11 -29.87
N ASN A 425 -13.77 -0.38 -29.96
CA ASN A 425 -14.21 -1.69 -29.44
C ASN A 425 -14.55 -2.66 -30.58
N ALA A 426 -13.93 -2.49 -31.75
CA ALA A 426 -14.21 -3.27 -32.96
C ALA A 426 -14.01 -4.78 -32.79
N HIS A 427 -13.13 -5.19 -31.85
CA HIS A 427 -12.79 -6.59 -31.54
C HIS A 427 -13.84 -7.29 -30.65
N SER A 428 -14.73 -6.53 -29.99
CA SER A 428 -15.70 -7.11 -29.05
C SER A 428 -16.99 -7.53 -29.77
N ARG A 429 -17.34 -8.82 -29.64
CA ARG A 429 -18.56 -9.37 -30.25
C ARG A 429 -19.81 -9.24 -29.36
N PHE A 430 -19.65 -9.11 -28.05
CA PHE A 430 -20.75 -9.29 -27.10
C PHE A 430 -21.08 -8.07 -26.25
N THR A 431 -20.09 -7.27 -25.86
CA THR A 431 -20.29 -6.23 -24.83
C THR A 431 -19.76 -4.85 -25.23
N GLY A 432 -20.53 -3.82 -24.88
CA GLY A 432 -20.02 -2.44 -24.84
C GLY A 432 -18.98 -2.26 -23.72
N LYS A 433 -18.24 -1.17 -23.80
CA LYS A 433 -17.20 -0.79 -22.81
C LYS A 433 -17.43 0.64 -22.37
N THR A 434 -17.44 0.88 -21.07
CA THR A 434 -17.49 2.23 -20.52
C THR A 434 -16.07 2.70 -20.25
N VAL A 435 -15.73 3.85 -20.81
CA VAL A 435 -14.48 4.55 -20.63
C VAL A 435 -14.77 5.87 -19.91
N LYS A 436 -14.07 6.12 -18.82
CA LYS A 436 -14.01 7.43 -18.17
C LYS A 436 -12.77 8.16 -18.71
N TRP A 437 -12.89 9.42 -19.01
CA TRP A 437 -11.82 10.14 -19.68
C TRP A 437 -11.80 11.63 -19.35
N ASN A 438 -10.62 12.21 -19.44
CA ASN A 438 -10.40 13.64 -19.46
C ASN A 438 -9.30 14.00 -20.46
N LEU A 439 -9.41 15.16 -21.09
CA LEU A 439 -8.43 15.78 -21.98
C LEU A 439 -8.38 17.26 -21.67
N ASP A 440 -7.26 17.74 -21.14
CA ASP A 440 -7.05 19.14 -20.79
C ASP A 440 -5.85 19.71 -21.54
N PHE A 441 -6.06 20.82 -22.27
CA PHE A 441 -4.97 21.57 -22.86
C PHE A 441 -4.28 22.41 -21.79
N ILE A 442 -2.94 22.27 -21.66
CA ILE A 442 -2.09 22.92 -20.66
C ILE A 442 -0.89 23.64 -21.27
#